data_b99ae2dc3a8bba766bf4926dac514454
#
_entry.id   b99ae2dc3a8bba766bf4926dac514454
#
_cell.length_a   1.000
_cell.length_b   1.000
_cell.length_c   1.000
_cell.angle_alpha   90.00
_cell.angle_beta   90.00
_cell.angle_gamma   90.00
#
_symmetry.space_group_name_H-M   'P 1'
#
loop_
_entity.id
_entity.type
_entity.pdbx_description
1 polymer ?
#
loop_
_entity_poly.entity_id
_entity_poly.type
_entity_poly.pdbx_seq_one_letter_code
_entity_poly.pdbx_strand_id
1 'polypeptide(L)'
;GRYSYLETGSLISIKKNVKDILIPSEEMKIQVYPMDYEEFCDATGGNYELLRQIYGTGSAIGQATNRKLMRDLRIYMAVGGMPQAVEAYTEGKNFSEIDMVKRQIISLYEDDFKKIDASGRISALYHSIPAQLAKDSKKYRISTAIGKKSKAKTEELLYELIDSKTILPCYNSTDPRVSLADTKDFDSYKLYLADTGLFVTLMFMDRPVTEND
;
A
#
# COMPACT_ATOMS: atom_id res chain seq x y z
N GLY A 1 -31.30 -20.99 14.58
CA GLY A 1 -31.30 -19.94 13.56
C GLY A 1 -29.95 -19.84 12.94
N ARG A 2 -29.85 -19.77 11.63
CA ARG A 2 -28.57 -19.62 10.92
C ARG A 2 -28.41 -18.15 10.58
N TYR A 3 -27.45 -17.52 11.23
CA TYR A 3 -27.06 -16.14 10.93
C TYR A 3 -25.66 -16.14 10.33
N SER A 4 -25.45 -15.31 9.33
CA SER A 4 -24.10 -15.01 8.81
C SER A 4 -23.72 -13.62 9.35
N TYR A 5 -22.50 -13.51 9.87
CA TYR A 5 -21.96 -12.25 10.38
C TYR A 5 -20.85 -11.81 9.45
N LEU A 6 -20.80 -10.51 9.17
CA LEU A 6 -19.71 -9.87 8.44
C LEU A 6 -19.11 -8.80 9.34
N GLU A 7 -17.84 -8.94 9.65
CA GLU A 7 -17.08 -7.93 10.41
C GLU A 7 -16.02 -7.31 9.50
N THR A 8 -15.84 -6.01 9.59
CA THR A 8 -14.82 -5.28 8.84
C THR A 8 -14.01 -4.39 9.78
N GLY A 9 -12.72 -4.24 9.52
CA GLY A 9 -11.87 -3.34 10.29
C GLY A 9 -10.43 -3.35 9.81
N SER A 10 -9.77 -2.20 9.90
CA SER A 10 -8.39 -1.99 9.49
C SER A 10 -7.36 -2.72 10.37
N LEU A 11 -7.71 -2.98 11.65
CA LEU A 11 -6.80 -3.58 12.63
C LEU A 11 -7.26 -4.95 13.15
N ILE A 12 -8.26 -5.55 12.51
CA ILE A 12 -8.80 -6.88 12.93
C ILE A 12 -7.71 -7.96 12.87
N SER A 13 -6.77 -7.88 11.93
CA SER A 13 -5.69 -8.85 11.76
C SER A 13 -4.57 -8.74 12.81
N ILE A 14 -4.52 -7.68 13.59
CA ILE A 14 -3.44 -7.46 14.56
C ILE A 14 -3.68 -8.35 15.79
N LYS A 15 -2.75 -9.26 16.04
CA LYS A 15 -2.81 -10.24 17.14
C LYS A 15 -3.14 -9.64 18.50
N LYS A 16 -2.72 -8.40 18.76
CA LYS A 16 -2.95 -7.70 20.01
C LYS A 16 -4.43 -7.38 20.25
N ASN A 17 -5.20 -7.17 19.19
CA ASN A 17 -6.62 -6.85 19.27
C ASN A 17 -7.52 -8.08 19.36
N VAL A 18 -7.02 -9.26 18.97
CA VAL A 18 -7.78 -10.53 18.95
C VAL A 18 -7.28 -11.54 19.99
N LYS A 19 -6.41 -11.11 20.91
CA LYS A 19 -5.73 -12.01 21.86
C LYS A 19 -6.66 -12.80 22.77
N ASP A 20 -7.86 -12.28 23.02
CA ASP A 20 -8.88 -12.87 23.90
C ASP A 20 -10.16 -13.28 23.15
N ILE A 21 -10.15 -13.23 21.83
CA ILE A 21 -11.29 -13.62 21.00
C ILE A 21 -11.08 -15.05 20.51
N LEU A 22 -11.93 -15.97 20.97
CA LEU A 22 -12.03 -17.31 20.40
C LEU A 22 -12.65 -17.19 19.00
N ILE A 23 -11.80 -17.31 17.98
CA ILE A 23 -12.24 -17.29 16.58
C ILE A 23 -12.85 -18.67 16.28
N PRO A 24 -14.14 -18.76 15.90
CA PRO A 24 -14.75 -20.02 15.52
C PRO A 24 -14.02 -20.63 14.32
N SER A 25 -13.96 -21.94 14.26
CA SER A 25 -13.35 -22.70 13.15
C SER A 25 -14.03 -22.48 11.79
N GLU A 26 -15.18 -21.82 11.77
CA GLU A 26 -15.99 -21.51 10.57
C GLU A 26 -15.76 -20.10 10.03
N GLU A 27 -14.76 -19.37 10.56
CA GLU A 27 -14.41 -18.03 10.08
C GLU A 27 -13.68 -18.08 8.73
N MET A 28 -14.13 -17.27 7.78
CA MET A 28 -13.43 -17.02 6.52
C MET A 28 -12.89 -15.60 6.50
N LYS A 29 -11.57 -15.45 6.47
CA LYS A 29 -10.90 -14.13 6.37
C LYS A 29 -10.75 -13.73 4.93
N ILE A 30 -11.26 -12.55 4.60
CA ILE A 30 -11.09 -11.94 3.27
C ILE A 30 -10.24 -10.68 3.45
N GLN A 31 -9.11 -10.63 2.73
CA GLN A 31 -8.28 -9.43 2.66
C GLN A 31 -8.78 -8.54 1.53
N VAL A 32 -9.15 -7.29 1.84
CA VAL A 32 -9.49 -6.27 0.86
C VAL A 32 -8.29 -5.33 0.72
N TYR A 33 -7.78 -5.21 -0.50
CA TYR A 33 -6.70 -4.30 -0.86
C TYR A 33 -7.25 -2.99 -1.43
N PRO A 34 -6.45 -1.91 -1.50
CA PRO A 34 -6.79 -0.77 -2.35
C PRO A 34 -7.07 -1.23 -3.79
N MET A 35 -7.89 -0.50 -4.52
CA MET A 35 -8.21 -0.81 -5.93
C MET A 35 -6.93 -0.93 -6.75
N ASP A 36 -6.84 -1.96 -7.56
CA ASP A 36 -5.79 -2.07 -8.57
C ASP A 36 -6.09 -1.19 -9.79
N TYR A 37 -5.20 -1.22 -10.79
CA TYR A 37 -5.38 -0.35 -11.97
C TYR A 37 -6.59 -0.74 -12.82
N GLU A 38 -6.98 -2.02 -12.86
CA GLU A 38 -8.16 -2.48 -13.55
C GLU A 38 -9.43 -1.97 -12.86
N GLU A 39 -9.54 -2.17 -11.55
CA GLU A 39 -10.66 -1.69 -10.73
C GLU A 39 -10.78 -0.15 -10.77
N PHE A 40 -9.64 0.55 -10.80
CA PHE A 40 -9.61 2.01 -10.99
C PHE A 40 -10.15 2.40 -12.37
N CYS A 41 -9.76 1.71 -13.44
CA CYS A 41 -10.30 1.95 -14.78
C CYS A 41 -11.81 1.72 -14.82
N ASP A 42 -12.30 0.65 -14.22
CA ASP A 42 -13.73 0.35 -14.14
C ASP A 42 -14.49 1.46 -13.40
N ALA A 43 -13.97 1.93 -12.28
CA ALA A 43 -14.56 3.00 -11.49
C ALA A 43 -14.57 4.37 -12.19
N THR A 44 -13.57 4.64 -13.04
CA THR A 44 -13.37 5.95 -13.69
C THR A 44 -13.78 5.99 -15.16
N GLY A 45 -14.31 4.90 -15.72
CA GLY A 45 -14.65 4.78 -17.14
C GLY A 45 -13.43 4.67 -18.06
N GLY A 46 -12.29 4.21 -17.54
CA GLY A 46 -11.08 3.88 -18.31
C GLY A 46 -11.25 2.65 -19.19
N ASN A 47 -10.30 2.42 -20.09
CA ASN A 47 -10.33 1.28 -21.01
C ASN A 47 -9.20 0.29 -20.69
N TYR A 48 -9.39 -0.55 -19.67
CA TYR A 48 -8.44 -1.59 -19.32
C TYR A 48 -8.43 -2.75 -20.32
N GLU A 49 -9.56 -3.02 -20.98
CA GLU A 49 -9.68 -4.08 -21.98
C GLU A 49 -8.70 -3.90 -23.15
N LEU A 50 -8.43 -2.64 -23.54
CA LEU A 50 -7.42 -2.35 -24.55
C LEU A 50 -6.02 -2.85 -24.12
N LEU A 51 -5.66 -2.72 -22.84
CA LEU A 51 -4.40 -3.25 -22.31
C LEU A 51 -4.33 -4.77 -22.35
N ARG A 52 -5.44 -5.45 -22.01
CA ARG A 52 -5.54 -6.92 -22.10
C ARG A 52 -5.35 -7.39 -23.54
N GLN A 53 -5.96 -6.72 -24.51
CA GLN A 53 -5.84 -7.05 -25.93
C GLN A 53 -4.40 -6.83 -26.43
N ILE A 54 -3.78 -5.69 -26.08
CA ILE A 54 -2.38 -5.40 -26.44
C ILE A 54 -1.45 -6.47 -25.87
N TYR A 55 -1.60 -6.82 -24.59
CA TYR A 55 -0.81 -7.83 -23.93
C TYR A 55 -1.01 -9.22 -24.58
N GLY A 56 -2.26 -9.61 -24.83
CA GLY A 56 -2.59 -10.93 -25.42
C GLY A 56 -2.12 -11.10 -26.85
N THR A 57 -2.07 -10.02 -27.64
CA THR A 57 -1.65 -10.07 -29.06
C THR A 57 -0.16 -9.78 -29.25
N GLY A 58 0.51 -9.19 -28.27
CA GLY A 58 1.89 -8.68 -28.40
C GLY A 58 2.03 -7.58 -29.45
N SER A 59 0.92 -6.93 -29.85
CA SER A 59 0.88 -5.96 -30.93
C SER A 59 1.53 -4.63 -30.52
N ALA A 60 2.33 -4.06 -31.42
CA ALA A 60 2.85 -2.71 -31.24
C ALA A 60 1.72 -1.68 -31.28
N ILE A 61 1.76 -0.70 -30.39
CA ILE A 61 0.80 0.40 -30.31
C ILE A 61 1.39 1.70 -30.85
N GLY A 62 0.55 2.53 -31.47
CA GLY A 62 0.96 3.84 -31.92
C GLY A 62 1.32 4.78 -30.74
N GLN A 63 2.19 5.76 -31.01
CA GLN A 63 2.67 6.70 -29.99
C GLN A 63 1.54 7.48 -29.27
N ALA A 64 0.45 7.82 -29.97
CA ALA A 64 -0.66 8.53 -29.37
C ALA A 64 -1.37 7.65 -28.32
N THR A 65 -1.63 6.39 -28.63
CA THR A 65 -2.23 5.42 -27.72
C THR A 65 -1.32 5.17 -26.51
N ASN A 66 -0.03 4.96 -26.75
CA ASN A 66 0.94 4.78 -25.67
C ASN A 66 0.97 5.99 -24.72
N ARG A 67 1.01 7.21 -25.25
CA ARG A 67 0.98 8.42 -24.42
C ARG A 67 -0.29 8.53 -23.58
N LYS A 68 -1.44 8.16 -24.14
CA LYS A 68 -2.70 8.14 -23.40
C LYS A 68 -2.65 7.12 -22.24
N LEU A 69 -2.29 5.87 -22.52
CA LEU A 69 -2.20 4.82 -21.51
C LEU A 69 -1.22 5.17 -20.39
N MET A 70 -0.06 5.74 -20.76
CA MET A 70 0.93 6.19 -19.76
C MET A 70 0.45 7.37 -18.92
N ARG A 71 -0.35 8.27 -19.50
CA ARG A 71 -0.98 9.34 -18.74
C ARG A 71 -2.01 8.77 -17.75
N ASP A 72 -2.88 7.88 -18.21
CA ASP A 72 -3.94 7.28 -17.40
C ASP A 72 -3.33 6.47 -16.24
N LEU A 73 -2.24 5.71 -16.48
CA LEU A 73 -1.48 5.04 -15.43
C LEU A 73 -0.86 6.02 -14.41
N ARG A 74 -0.31 7.15 -14.86
CA ARG A 74 0.22 8.18 -13.95
C ARG A 74 -0.88 8.80 -13.09
N ILE A 75 -2.07 9.01 -13.63
CA ILE A 75 -3.24 9.48 -12.88
C ILE A 75 -3.57 8.46 -11.78
N TYR A 76 -3.66 7.17 -12.13
CA TYR A 76 -3.85 6.12 -11.12
C TYR A 76 -2.77 6.14 -10.05
N MET A 77 -1.50 6.25 -10.43
CA MET A 77 -0.41 6.31 -9.45
C MET A 77 -0.53 7.52 -8.52
N ALA A 78 -1.01 8.66 -9.01
CA ALA A 78 -1.18 9.88 -8.23
C ALA A 78 -2.42 9.86 -7.34
N VAL A 79 -3.54 9.34 -7.84
CA VAL A 79 -4.80 9.21 -7.08
C VAL A 79 -4.72 8.05 -6.09
N GLY A 80 -4.20 6.90 -6.53
CA GLY A 80 -4.17 5.65 -5.81
C GLY A 80 -5.46 4.84 -5.96
N GLY A 81 -5.52 3.72 -5.22
CA GLY A 81 -6.66 2.82 -5.19
C GLY A 81 -7.52 2.93 -3.92
N MET A 82 -7.28 3.93 -3.07
CA MET A 82 -8.13 4.14 -1.89
C MET A 82 -9.51 4.61 -2.34
N PRO A 83 -10.63 3.91 -1.99
CA PRO A 83 -11.96 4.22 -2.51
C PRO A 83 -12.37 5.68 -2.36
N GLN A 84 -12.08 6.30 -1.23
CA GLN A 84 -12.38 7.72 -0.98
C GLN A 84 -11.62 8.66 -1.91
N ALA A 85 -10.37 8.33 -2.27
CA ALA A 85 -9.56 9.12 -3.21
C ALA A 85 -10.07 8.94 -4.65
N VAL A 86 -10.47 7.72 -5.01
CA VAL A 86 -11.06 7.41 -6.32
C VAL A 86 -12.41 8.11 -6.47
N GLU A 87 -13.26 8.09 -5.45
CA GLU A 87 -14.53 8.83 -5.43
C GLU A 87 -14.30 10.33 -5.62
N ALA A 88 -13.38 10.93 -4.87
CA ALA A 88 -13.04 12.35 -5.04
C ALA A 88 -12.57 12.68 -6.46
N TYR A 89 -11.80 11.79 -7.09
CA TYR A 89 -11.38 11.94 -8.49
C TYR A 89 -12.57 11.84 -9.46
N THR A 90 -13.49 10.89 -9.27
CA THR A 90 -14.66 10.73 -10.13
C THR A 90 -15.67 11.88 -9.98
N GLU A 91 -15.72 12.52 -8.82
CA GLU A 91 -16.48 13.76 -8.58
C GLU A 91 -15.84 15.00 -9.25
N GLY A 92 -14.68 14.87 -9.88
CA GLY A 92 -14.00 15.96 -10.56
C GLY A 92 -13.22 16.91 -9.66
N LYS A 93 -12.88 16.49 -8.43
CA LYS A 93 -12.00 17.27 -7.54
C LYS A 93 -10.59 17.35 -8.13
N ASN A 94 -9.91 18.47 -7.88
CA ASN A 94 -8.53 18.67 -8.30
C ASN A 94 -7.55 17.84 -7.45
N PHE A 95 -6.31 17.68 -7.92
CA PHE A 95 -5.33 16.83 -7.22
C PHE A 95 -4.99 17.32 -5.81
N SER A 96 -5.05 18.61 -5.53
CA SER A 96 -4.84 19.11 -4.16
C SER A 96 -5.97 18.68 -3.21
N GLU A 97 -7.21 18.68 -3.67
CA GLU A 97 -8.35 18.22 -2.87
C GLU A 97 -8.29 16.69 -2.64
N ILE A 98 -7.91 15.92 -3.67
CA ILE A 98 -7.70 14.49 -3.57
C ILE A 98 -6.54 14.19 -2.59
N ASP A 99 -5.47 14.98 -2.63
CA ASP A 99 -4.34 14.85 -1.70
C ASP A 99 -4.76 15.12 -0.25
N MET A 100 -5.68 16.06 -0.01
CA MET A 100 -6.26 16.27 1.32
C MET A 100 -6.99 15.03 1.84
N VAL A 101 -7.78 14.35 0.99
CA VAL A 101 -8.43 13.08 1.35
C VAL A 101 -7.39 12.02 1.73
N LYS A 102 -6.33 11.88 0.95
CA LYS A 102 -5.25 10.92 1.23
C LYS A 102 -4.51 11.25 2.53
N ARG A 103 -4.28 12.52 2.83
CA ARG A 103 -3.71 12.95 4.12
C ARG A 103 -4.59 12.59 5.31
N GLN A 104 -5.91 12.68 5.18
CA GLN A 104 -6.84 12.24 6.21
C GLN A 104 -6.73 10.71 6.43
N ILE A 105 -6.63 9.92 5.36
CA ILE A 105 -6.43 8.47 5.46
C ILE A 105 -5.11 8.15 6.18
N ILE A 106 -4.02 8.84 5.83
CA ILE A 106 -2.73 8.67 6.51
C ILE A 106 -2.84 9.01 8.00
N SER A 107 -3.54 10.09 8.34
CA SER A 107 -3.78 10.47 9.75
C SER A 107 -4.52 9.38 10.53
N LEU A 108 -5.53 8.74 9.91
CA LEU A 108 -6.23 7.61 10.53
C LEU A 108 -5.30 6.41 10.75
N TYR A 109 -4.41 6.11 9.80
CA TYR A 109 -3.39 5.06 9.97
C TYR A 109 -2.43 5.40 11.12
N GLU A 110 -2.00 6.65 11.24
CA GLU A 110 -1.14 7.09 12.35
C GLU A 110 -1.82 6.92 13.71
N ASP A 111 -3.10 7.23 13.81
CA ASP A 111 -3.87 7.04 15.04
C ASP A 111 -4.02 5.55 15.38
N ASP A 112 -4.17 4.70 14.39
CA ASP A 112 -4.17 3.26 14.57
C ASP A 112 -2.78 2.73 14.99
N PHE A 113 -1.71 3.23 14.38
CA PHE A 113 -0.34 2.89 14.79
C PHE A 113 -0.03 3.30 16.22
N LYS A 114 -0.53 4.44 16.70
CA LYS A 114 -0.38 4.89 18.09
C LYS A 114 -1.07 3.96 19.09
N LYS A 115 -2.16 3.31 18.71
CA LYS A 115 -2.83 2.29 19.55
C LYS A 115 -1.93 1.07 19.76
N ILE A 116 -1.10 0.72 18.77
CA ILE A 116 -0.16 -0.40 18.83
C ILE A 116 1.12 0.00 19.56
N ASP A 117 1.72 1.11 19.16
CA ASP A 117 2.96 1.66 19.73
C ASP A 117 2.83 3.18 19.97
N ALA A 118 2.50 3.54 21.21
CA ALA A 118 2.37 4.94 21.64
C ALA A 118 3.66 5.78 21.49
N SER A 119 4.82 5.15 21.27
CA SER A 119 6.08 5.84 21.05
C SER A 119 6.26 6.42 19.64
N GLY A 120 5.33 6.15 18.72
CA GLY A 120 5.34 6.65 17.34
C GLY A 120 6.36 6.00 16.41
N ARG A 121 7.02 4.91 16.82
CA ARG A 121 8.04 4.25 15.99
C ARG A 121 7.45 3.55 14.77
N ILE A 122 6.24 2.98 14.88
CA ILE A 122 5.54 2.38 13.73
C ILE A 122 5.26 3.46 12.69
N SER A 123 4.76 4.63 13.09
CA SER A 123 4.57 5.77 12.18
C SER A 123 5.89 6.20 11.53
N ALA A 124 6.98 6.27 12.30
CA ALA A 124 8.29 6.61 11.75
C ALA A 124 8.80 5.58 10.73
N LEU A 125 8.57 4.28 10.96
CA LEU A 125 8.88 3.23 9.99
C LEU A 125 8.08 3.45 8.70
N TYR A 126 6.77 3.64 8.80
CA TYR A 126 5.87 3.87 7.67
C TYR A 126 6.29 5.09 6.84
N HIS A 127 6.49 6.25 7.47
CA HIS A 127 6.90 7.49 6.82
C HIS A 127 8.28 7.43 6.15
N SER A 128 9.17 6.57 6.62
CA SER A 128 10.50 6.44 6.04
C SER A 128 10.55 5.67 4.73
N ILE A 129 9.48 4.95 4.37
CA ILE A 129 9.45 4.06 3.20
C ILE A 129 9.73 4.81 1.89
N PRO A 130 9.04 5.93 1.56
CA PRO A 130 9.29 6.63 0.31
C PRO A 130 10.74 7.09 0.16
N ALA A 131 11.30 7.69 1.22
CA ALA A 131 12.67 8.17 1.21
C ALA A 131 13.71 7.05 1.09
N GLN A 132 13.42 5.85 1.56
CA GLN A 132 14.29 4.69 1.42
C GLN A 132 14.17 4.03 0.04
N LEU A 133 12.99 4.04 -0.57
CA LEU A 133 12.78 3.57 -1.95
C LEU A 133 13.40 4.53 -2.99
N ALA A 134 13.38 5.84 -2.73
CA ALA A 134 14.00 6.84 -3.59
C ALA A 134 15.54 6.76 -3.60
N LYS A 135 16.15 6.18 -2.58
CA LYS A 135 17.59 5.93 -2.53
C LYS A 135 17.90 4.66 -3.32
N ASP A 136 19.06 4.61 -3.97
CA ASP A 136 19.59 3.39 -4.59
C ASP A 136 20.04 2.37 -3.54
N SER A 137 19.13 2.07 -2.62
CA SER A 137 19.34 1.13 -1.53
C SER A 137 18.79 -0.23 -1.90
N LYS A 138 19.64 -1.25 -1.76
CA LYS A 138 19.25 -2.63 -2.06
C LYS A 138 18.23 -3.20 -1.08
N LYS A 139 18.12 -2.62 0.13
CA LYS A 139 17.22 -3.09 1.18
C LYS A 139 16.74 -1.97 2.10
N TYR A 140 15.59 -2.18 2.71
CA TYR A 140 15.06 -1.30 3.76
C TYR A 140 15.91 -1.41 5.03
N ARG A 141 16.19 -0.27 5.65
CA ARG A 141 17.00 -0.17 6.89
C ARG A 141 16.19 0.44 8.01
N ILE A 142 15.79 -0.37 8.96
CA ILE A 142 15.02 0.04 10.14
C ILE A 142 15.77 1.12 10.95
N SER A 143 17.10 0.96 11.11
CA SER A 143 17.92 1.91 11.87
C SER A 143 17.93 3.33 11.28
N THR A 144 17.61 3.49 10.00
CA THR A 144 17.51 4.80 9.37
C THR A 144 16.23 5.53 9.82
N ALA A 145 15.15 4.80 10.10
CA ALA A 145 13.87 5.36 10.51
C ALA A 145 13.80 5.68 12.02
N ILE A 146 14.30 4.79 12.86
CA ILE A 146 14.11 4.87 14.33
C ILE A 146 15.40 4.81 15.14
N GLY A 147 16.54 4.92 14.47
CA GLY A 147 17.86 4.85 15.13
C GLY A 147 18.25 3.42 15.56
N LYS A 148 19.44 3.29 16.15
CA LYS A 148 19.95 2.01 16.66
C LYS A 148 19.29 1.68 17.99
N LYS A 149 18.42 0.67 18.02
CA LYS A 149 17.76 0.14 19.22
C LYS A 149 17.87 -1.38 19.25
N SER A 150 17.37 -2.02 20.31
CA SER A 150 17.33 -3.47 20.42
C SER A 150 16.70 -4.11 19.19
N LYS A 151 17.42 -5.03 18.53
CA LYS A 151 16.98 -5.69 17.28
C LYS A 151 15.62 -6.38 17.45
N ALA A 152 15.46 -7.16 18.51
CA ALA A 152 14.23 -7.92 18.78
C ALA A 152 12.98 -7.02 18.88
N LYS A 153 13.04 -5.94 19.66
CA LYS A 153 11.90 -5.02 19.81
C LYS A 153 11.57 -4.25 18.53
N THR A 154 12.55 -4.08 17.67
CA THR A 154 12.40 -3.38 16.39
C THR A 154 11.78 -4.28 15.33
N GLU A 155 12.14 -5.56 15.34
CA GLU A 155 11.52 -6.57 14.47
C GLU A 155 10.05 -6.79 14.82
N GLU A 156 9.70 -6.82 16.11
CA GLU A 156 8.30 -6.89 16.56
C GLU A 156 7.46 -5.75 15.95
N LEU A 157 7.94 -4.50 16.02
CA LEU A 157 7.24 -3.35 15.44
C LEU A 157 7.09 -3.44 13.92
N LEU A 158 8.08 -4.00 13.24
CA LEU A 158 8.01 -4.23 11.81
C LEU A 158 6.94 -5.28 11.47
N TYR A 159 6.87 -6.38 12.24
CA TYR A 159 5.83 -7.39 12.04
C TYR A 159 4.43 -6.82 12.28
N GLU A 160 4.23 -6.00 13.31
CA GLU A 160 2.96 -5.31 13.56
C GLU A 160 2.57 -4.40 12.37
N LEU A 161 3.55 -3.67 11.81
CA LEU A 161 3.32 -2.84 10.62
C LEU A 161 2.98 -3.68 9.37
N ILE A 162 3.62 -4.83 9.17
CA ILE A 162 3.29 -5.76 8.07
C ILE A 162 1.90 -6.36 8.29
N ASP A 163 1.56 -6.74 9.51
CA ASP A 163 0.26 -7.32 9.84
C ASP A 163 -0.89 -6.31 9.70
N SER A 164 -0.61 -5.00 9.81
CA SER A 164 -1.60 -3.96 9.53
C SER A 164 -2.07 -3.92 8.06
N LYS A 165 -1.35 -4.57 7.14
CA LYS A 165 -1.61 -4.61 5.69
C LYS A 165 -1.53 -3.23 5.00
N THR A 166 -1.03 -2.22 5.68
CA THR A 166 -0.78 -0.90 5.08
C THR A 166 0.50 -0.85 4.26
N ILE A 167 1.36 -1.88 4.42
CA ILE A 167 2.60 -2.05 3.66
C ILE A 167 2.73 -3.46 3.08
N LEU A 168 3.54 -3.57 2.03
CA LEU A 168 3.85 -4.82 1.33
C LEU A 168 5.35 -5.09 1.40
N PRO A 169 5.80 -6.12 2.13
CA PRO A 169 7.20 -6.52 2.13
C PRO A 169 7.54 -7.31 0.86
N CYS A 170 8.62 -6.94 0.20
CA CYS A 170 9.21 -7.67 -0.92
C CYS A 170 10.58 -8.19 -0.51
N TYR A 171 10.68 -9.50 -0.32
CA TYR A 171 11.90 -10.16 0.12
C TYR A 171 12.77 -10.56 -1.07
N ASN A 172 14.08 -10.51 -0.87
CA ASN A 172 15.00 -11.08 -1.82
C ASN A 172 14.90 -12.61 -1.79
N SER A 173 15.02 -13.26 -2.95
CA SER A 173 15.19 -14.71 -3.08
C SER A 173 16.59 -15.00 -3.56
N THR A 174 17.27 -15.94 -2.94
CA THR A 174 18.67 -16.30 -3.26
C THR A 174 18.76 -17.34 -4.36
N ASP A 175 17.71 -18.14 -4.56
CA ASP A 175 17.64 -19.13 -5.63
C ASP A 175 16.23 -19.21 -6.25
N PRO A 176 16.03 -18.67 -7.47
CA PRO A 176 14.74 -18.69 -8.14
C PRO A 176 14.33 -20.06 -8.72
N ARG A 177 15.22 -21.05 -8.69
CA ARG A 177 14.96 -22.40 -9.23
C ARG A 177 14.19 -23.30 -8.26
N VAL A 178 14.13 -22.91 -7.00
CA VAL A 178 13.40 -23.60 -5.93
C VAL A 178 12.16 -22.78 -5.57
N SER A 179 11.32 -23.25 -4.64
CA SER A 179 10.25 -22.44 -4.08
C SER A 179 10.79 -21.10 -3.57
N LEU A 180 10.23 -19.99 -4.05
CA LEU A 180 10.64 -18.65 -3.62
C LEU A 180 10.46 -18.46 -2.11
N ALA A 181 9.55 -19.21 -1.50
CA ALA A 181 9.32 -19.19 -0.05
C ALA A 181 10.51 -19.78 0.73
N ASP A 182 11.11 -20.85 0.21
CA ASP A 182 12.20 -21.58 0.88
C ASP A 182 13.54 -20.84 0.78
N THR A 183 13.71 -20.02 -0.27
CA THR A 183 14.94 -19.23 -0.51
C THR A 183 14.83 -17.78 -0.16
N LYS A 184 13.82 -17.42 0.60
CA LYS A 184 13.52 -16.07 1.07
C LYS A 184 14.57 -15.59 2.08
N ASP A 185 15.23 -14.48 1.75
CA ASP A 185 16.17 -13.80 2.64
C ASP A 185 15.42 -12.78 3.51
N PHE A 186 15.23 -13.12 4.80
CA PHE A 186 14.54 -12.27 5.76
C PHE A 186 15.35 -11.03 6.18
N ASP A 187 16.64 -11.00 5.95
CA ASP A 187 17.51 -9.86 6.23
C ASP A 187 17.64 -8.89 5.03
N SER A 188 17.09 -9.26 3.87
CA SER A 188 17.16 -8.47 2.65
C SER A 188 15.80 -8.31 2.00
N TYR A 189 15.12 -7.21 2.33
CA TYR A 189 13.78 -6.89 1.85
C TYR A 189 13.63 -5.40 1.56
N LYS A 190 12.68 -5.07 0.70
CA LYS A 190 12.14 -3.73 0.51
C LYS A 190 10.73 -3.65 1.08
N LEU A 191 10.32 -2.46 1.49
CA LEU A 191 8.95 -2.18 1.90
C LEU A 191 8.31 -1.25 0.89
N TYR A 192 7.12 -1.58 0.47
CA TYR A 192 6.27 -0.74 -0.37
C TYR A 192 5.01 -0.38 0.41
N LEU A 193 4.43 0.77 0.14
CA LEU A 193 3.10 1.07 0.64
C LEU A 193 2.07 0.22 -0.11
N ALA A 194 0.97 -0.11 0.54
CA ALA A 194 -0.11 -0.86 -0.09
C ALA A 194 -0.84 -0.05 -1.18
N ASP A 195 -0.69 1.27 -1.17
CA ASP A 195 -1.34 2.20 -2.11
C ASP A 195 -0.35 3.20 -2.70
N THR A 196 -0.42 3.38 -4.02
CA THR A 196 0.48 4.29 -4.77
C THR A 196 0.15 5.76 -4.51
N GLY A 197 -1.13 6.11 -4.36
CA GLY A 197 -1.55 7.48 -4.06
C GLY A 197 -1.09 7.94 -2.69
N LEU A 198 -1.18 7.08 -1.67
CA LEU A 198 -0.63 7.38 -0.34
C LEU A 198 0.90 7.50 -0.40
N PHE A 199 1.57 6.71 -1.24
CA PHE A 199 3.01 6.84 -1.47
C PHE A 199 3.38 8.22 -2.02
N VAL A 200 2.66 8.68 -3.05
CA VAL A 200 2.88 10.02 -3.64
C VAL A 200 2.63 11.10 -2.59
N THR A 201 1.55 11.04 -1.83
CA THR A 201 1.27 11.99 -0.74
C THR A 201 2.40 12.03 0.29
N LEU A 202 2.94 10.89 0.70
CA LEU A 202 4.08 10.84 1.63
C LEU A 202 5.38 11.39 1.04
N MET A 203 5.59 11.28 -0.28
CA MET A 203 6.75 11.92 -0.94
C MET A 203 6.67 13.46 -0.92
N PHE A 204 5.46 14.01 -0.96
CA PHE A 204 5.21 15.45 -0.98
C PHE A 204 4.63 15.97 0.35
N MET A 205 5.14 15.48 1.48
CA MET A 205 4.60 15.86 2.81
C MET A 205 4.61 17.37 3.06
N ASP A 206 5.60 18.09 2.53
CA ASP A 206 5.79 19.52 2.80
C ASP A 206 4.84 20.42 1.99
N ARG A 207 4.16 19.88 0.98
CA ARG A 207 3.23 20.63 0.13
C ARG A 207 2.15 19.72 -0.45
N PRO A 208 0.97 20.26 -0.84
CA PRO A 208 -0.02 19.49 -1.57
C PRO A 208 0.51 18.97 -2.90
N VAL A 209 0.06 17.80 -3.31
CA VAL A 209 0.26 17.27 -4.67
C VAL A 209 -0.58 18.07 -5.64
N THR A 210 -0.02 18.41 -6.78
CA THR A 210 -0.68 19.21 -7.83
C THR A 210 -0.62 18.51 -9.19
N GLU A 211 -1.33 19.05 -10.18
CA GLU A 211 -1.35 18.51 -11.55
C GLU A 211 0.01 18.55 -12.26
N ASN A 212 0.97 19.31 -11.73
CA ASN A 212 2.30 19.47 -12.29
C ASN A 212 3.34 18.49 -11.69
N ASP A 213 2.97 17.70 -10.72
CA ASP A 213 3.82 16.70 -10.06
C ASP A 213 3.74 15.35 -10.77
#